data_6b968d4df7c65ca1f568919e321d6550
#
_entry.id   6b968d4df7c65ca1f568919e321d6550
#
_cell.length_a   1.000
_cell.length_b   1.000
_cell.length_c   1.000
_cell.angle_alpha   90.00
_cell.angle_beta   90.00
_cell.angle_gamma   90.00
#
_symmetry.space_group_name_H-M   'P 1'
#
loop_
_entity.id
_entity.type
_entity.pdbx_description
1 polymer ?
#
loop_
_entity_poly.entity_id
_entity_poly.type
_entity_poly.pdbx_seq_one_letter_code
_entity_poly.pdbx_strand_id
1 'polypeptide(L)' 'MSISNFNEVAEELLKLSKEIQQLQKQLNDEQQQRLQMEQTIQQLLDKLGRKKD' A
#
# COMPACT_ATOMS: atom_id res chain seq x y z
N MET A 1 15.30 4.33 34.25
CA MET A 1 15.67 4.94 32.96
C MET A 1 16.01 6.42 33.16
N SER A 2 17.08 6.88 32.55
CA SER A 2 17.37 8.31 32.53
C SER A 2 16.48 9.02 31.53
N ILE A 3 16.33 10.34 31.69
CA ILE A 3 15.51 11.16 30.78
C ILE A 3 16.04 11.09 29.34
N SER A 4 17.37 11.02 29.15
CA SER A 4 17.95 10.92 27.81
C SER A 4 17.61 9.59 27.15
N ASN A 5 17.57 8.49 27.90
CA ASN A 5 17.15 7.20 27.33
C ASN A 5 15.69 7.21 26.94
N PHE A 6 14.86 7.88 27.73
CA PHE A 6 13.44 8.03 27.38
C PHE A 6 13.28 8.80 26.08
N ASN A 7 14.02 9.91 25.92
CA ASN A 7 13.95 10.71 24.71
C ASN A 7 14.40 9.93 23.48
N GLU A 8 15.46 9.13 23.61
CA GLU A 8 15.95 8.28 22.53
C GLU A 8 14.89 7.26 22.12
N VAL A 9 14.25 6.62 23.08
CA VAL A 9 13.18 5.66 22.82
C VAL A 9 12.00 6.34 22.13
N ALA A 10 11.63 7.52 22.61
CA ALA A 10 10.53 8.27 22.01
C ALA A 10 10.82 8.66 20.56
N GLU A 11 12.06 9.06 20.27
CA GLU A 11 12.46 9.39 18.90
C GLU A 11 12.39 8.17 17.97
N GLU A 12 12.85 7.01 18.47
CA GLU A 12 12.77 5.76 17.69
C GLU A 12 11.33 5.35 17.43
N LEU A 13 10.46 5.51 18.42
CA LEU A 13 9.03 5.20 18.24
C LEU A 13 8.40 6.10 17.19
N LEU A 14 8.73 7.40 17.20
CA LEU A 14 8.24 8.33 16.19
C LEU A 14 8.73 7.94 14.79
N LYS A 15 9.99 7.56 14.68
CA LYS A 15 10.58 7.14 13.42
C LYS A 15 9.88 5.90 12.88
N LEU A 16 9.68 4.91 13.73
CA LEU A 16 8.97 3.69 13.35
C LEU A 16 7.54 3.98 12.93
N SER A 17 6.86 4.87 13.65
CA SER A 17 5.49 5.26 13.31
C SER A 17 5.42 5.87 11.92
N LYS A 18 6.37 6.73 11.55
CA LYS A 18 6.43 7.34 10.23
C LYS A 18 6.69 6.28 9.16
N GLU A 19 7.59 5.33 9.44
CA GLU A 19 7.87 4.25 8.50
C GLU A 19 6.64 3.39 8.26
N ILE A 20 5.89 3.08 9.32
CA ILE A 20 4.65 2.31 9.19
C ILE A 20 3.64 3.08 8.33
N GLN A 21 3.49 4.38 8.54
CA GLN A 21 2.58 5.20 7.75
C GLN A 21 2.96 5.18 6.26
N GLN A 22 4.25 5.26 5.95
CA GLN A 22 4.73 5.20 4.58
C GLN A 22 4.44 3.84 3.95
N LEU A 23 4.66 2.77 4.70
CA LEU A 23 4.37 1.42 4.21
C LEU A 23 2.88 1.24 3.96
N GLN A 24 2.03 1.76 4.83
CA GLN A 24 0.59 1.70 4.65
C GLN A 24 0.16 2.42 3.38
N LYS A 25 0.76 3.58 3.11
CA LYS A 25 0.49 4.33 1.88
C LYS A 25 0.90 3.54 0.64
N GLN A 26 2.10 2.96 0.67
CA GLN A 26 2.59 2.15 -0.45
C GLN A 26 1.67 0.95 -0.70
N LEU A 27 1.25 0.29 0.37
CA LEU A 27 0.36 -0.86 0.25
C LEU A 27 -0.97 -0.46 -0.37
N ASN A 28 -1.53 0.68 0.05
CA ASN A 28 -2.77 1.20 -0.50
C ASN A 28 -2.62 1.50 -1.99
N ASP A 29 -1.52 2.14 -2.38
CA ASP A 29 -1.25 2.45 -3.79
C ASP A 29 -1.14 1.17 -4.62
N GLU A 30 -0.44 0.16 -4.10
CA GLU A 30 -0.31 -1.13 -4.80
C GLU A 30 -1.65 -1.83 -4.96
N GLN A 31 -2.51 -1.77 -3.94
CA GLN A 31 -3.84 -2.35 -4.01
C GLN A 31 -4.68 -1.66 -5.08
N GLN A 32 -4.59 -0.34 -5.18
CA GLN A 32 -5.31 0.40 -6.21
C GLN A 32 -4.83 0.05 -7.61
N GLN A 33 -3.52 -0.07 -7.79
CA GLN A 33 -2.95 -0.49 -9.08
C GLN A 33 -3.43 -1.88 -9.45
N ARG A 34 -3.47 -2.78 -8.49
CA ARG A 34 -3.94 -4.15 -8.72
C ARG A 34 -5.41 -4.16 -9.15
N LEU A 35 -6.24 -3.36 -8.47
CA LEU A 35 -7.65 -3.25 -8.84
C LEU A 35 -7.81 -2.72 -10.26
N GLN A 36 -7.03 -1.73 -10.66
CA GLN A 36 -7.06 -1.21 -12.01
C GLN A 36 -6.67 -2.27 -13.03
N MET A 37 -5.64 -3.05 -12.73
CA MET A 37 -5.22 -4.14 -13.61
C MET A 37 -6.32 -5.20 -13.74
N GLU A 38 -6.96 -5.56 -12.62
CA GLU A 38 -8.06 -6.52 -12.65
C GLU A 38 -9.21 -6.04 -13.51
N GLN A 39 -9.56 -4.75 -13.39
CA GLN A 39 -10.60 -4.16 -14.21
C GLN A 39 -10.24 -4.18 -15.69
N THR A 40 -9.00 -3.88 -16.02
CA THR A 40 -8.52 -3.93 -17.40
C THR A 40 -8.59 -5.35 -17.95
N ILE A 41 -8.18 -6.33 -17.15
CA ILE A 41 -8.26 -7.75 -17.55
C ILE A 41 -9.71 -8.14 -17.81
N GLN A 42 -10.62 -7.74 -16.93
CA GLN A 42 -12.05 -8.05 -17.11
C GLN A 42 -12.59 -7.42 -18.39
N GLN A 43 -12.22 -6.19 -18.67
CA GLN A 43 -12.66 -5.51 -19.91
C GLN A 43 -12.15 -6.25 -21.15
N LEU A 44 -10.90 -6.71 -21.11
CA LEU A 44 -10.32 -7.45 -22.22
C LEU A 44 -11.01 -8.81 -22.40
N LEU A 45 -11.29 -9.49 -21.30
CA LEU A 45 -12.00 -10.77 -21.35
C LEU A 45 -13.41 -10.60 -21.91
N ASP A 46 -14.09 -9.54 -21.51
CA ASP A 46 -15.43 -9.24 -22.04
C ASP A 46 -15.39 -9.00 -23.55
N LYS A 47 -14.39 -8.27 -24.00
CA LYS A 47 -14.23 -8.02 -25.45
C LYS A 47 -13.96 -9.30 -26.20
N LEU A 48 -13.14 -10.19 -25.64
CA LEU A 48 -12.86 -11.50 -26.26
C LEU A 48 -14.11 -12.37 -26.29
N GLY A 49 -14.89 -12.33 -25.22
CA GLY A 49 -16.15 -13.06 -25.17
C GLY A 49 -17.14 -12.62 -26.22
N ARG A 50 -17.21 -11.31 -26.49
CA ARG A 50 -18.11 -10.75 -27.51
C ARG A 50 -17.70 -11.14 -28.92
N LYS A 51 -16.43 -11.44 -29.16
CA LYS A 51 -15.93 -11.82 -30.50
C LYS A 51 -16.23 -13.25 -30.84
N LYS A 52 -16.72 -14.06 -29.92
CA LYS A 52 -17.04 -15.46 -30.18
C LYS A 52 -18.37 -15.65 -30.92
N ASP A 53 -19.14 -14.60 -30.95
CA ASP A 53 -20.40 -14.62 -31.70
C ASP A 53 -20.18 -14.20 -33.14
#